data_6bdd7e5da0f53f0993c3734f1d02c984
#
_entry.id   6bdd7e5da0f53f0993c3734f1d02c984
#
_cell.length_a   1.000
_cell.length_b   1.000
_cell.length_c   1.000
_cell.angle_alpha   90.00
_cell.angle_beta   90.00
_cell.angle_gamma   90.00
#
_symmetry.space_group_name_H-M   'P 1'
#
loop_
_entity.id
_entity.type
_entity.pdbx_description
1 polymer ?
#
loop_
_entity_poly.entity_id
_entity_poly.type
_entity_poly.pdbx_seq_one_letter_code
_entity_poly.pdbx_strand_id
1 'polypeptide(L)'
;STSSAQTSAISQQSDTLRVVAESVGVYVNYGSNPTATNENIYVGTNDDLKISLGPVSAQKVVAVTKGTSTIIDFPEGTGSPFDVGDTVSLTAPNQSAFDFSHQTVTAVNRTSNVGGFYGTRITVSYNSSAVSGTFADPDATLRKSFKVAVKTEAGTGKAYIQQVQAS
;
A
#
# COMPACT_ATOMS: atom_id res chain seq x y z
N SER A 1 -5.86 18.68 -15.94
CA SER A 1 -4.73 19.49 -15.46
C SER A 1 -3.44 18.96 -16.05
N THR A 2 -2.61 19.80 -16.61
CA THR A 2 -1.24 19.45 -17.05
C THR A 2 -0.29 19.25 -15.85
N SER A 3 -0.79 19.40 -14.63
CA SER A 3 -0.07 19.08 -13.38
C SER A 3 -0.37 17.64 -12.97
N SER A 4 0.59 17.00 -12.33
CA SER A 4 0.40 15.66 -11.73
C SER A 4 -0.60 15.74 -10.57
N ALA A 5 -1.55 14.82 -10.55
CA ALA A 5 -2.48 14.61 -9.44
C ALA A 5 -2.34 13.18 -8.92
N GLN A 6 -2.44 12.98 -7.60
CA GLN A 6 -2.35 11.67 -6.97
C GLN A 6 -3.72 11.19 -6.48
N THR A 7 -3.91 9.87 -6.48
CA THR A 7 -5.01 9.22 -5.76
C THR A 7 -4.77 9.26 -4.24
N SER A 8 -5.81 8.99 -3.46
CA SER A 8 -5.62 8.45 -2.10
C SER A 8 -4.82 7.15 -2.16
N ALA A 9 -4.28 6.73 -1.00
CA ALA A 9 -3.60 5.45 -0.90
C ALA A 9 -4.55 4.28 -1.23
N ILE A 10 -4.04 3.31 -1.97
CA ILE A 10 -4.74 2.11 -2.40
C ILE A 10 -4.04 0.91 -1.77
N SER A 11 -4.75 0.10 -1.00
CA SER A 11 -4.24 -1.19 -0.52
C SER A 11 -4.23 -2.19 -1.67
N GLN A 12 -3.09 -2.86 -1.87
CA GLN A 12 -2.95 -3.83 -2.96
C GLN A 12 -3.81 -5.07 -2.71
N GLN A 13 -4.78 -5.32 -3.56
CA GLN A 13 -5.67 -6.48 -3.52
C GLN A 13 -5.53 -7.38 -4.76
N SER A 14 -4.86 -6.89 -5.80
CA SER A 14 -4.58 -7.62 -7.02
C SER A 14 -3.18 -7.29 -7.54
N ASP A 15 -2.70 -8.08 -8.47
CA ASP A 15 -1.41 -7.90 -9.12
C ASP A 15 -1.46 -6.95 -10.32
N THR A 16 -2.65 -6.50 -10.72
CA THR A 16 -2.86 -5.72 -11.94
C THR A 16 -3.69 -4.47 -11.66
N LEU A 17 -3.20 -3.36 -12.19
CA LEU A 17 -3.87 -2.08 -12.21
C LEU A 17 -4.34 -1.80 -13.64
N ARG A 18 -5.64 -1.54 -13.81
CA ARG A 18 -6.21 -1.04 -15.07
C ARG A 18 -6.37 0.47 -14.96
N VAL A 19 -5.85 1.16 -15.93
CA VAL A 19 -6.00 2.62 -16.09
C VAL A 19 -6.73 2.88 -17.40
N VAL A 20 -7.81 3.67 -17.33
CA VAL A 20 -8.60 4.09 -18.50
C VAL A 20 -8.49 5.60 -18.63
N ALA A 21 -8.07 6.08 -19.79
CA ALA A 21 -8.03 7.51 -20.10
C ALA A 21 -9.31 7.92 -20.84
N GLU A 22 -9.99 8.97 -20.36
CA GLU A 22 -11.17 9.53 -20.99
C GLU A 22 -10.88 10.93 -21.52
N SER A 23 -11.25 11.18 -22.78
CA SER A 23 -11.18 12.47 -23.48
C SER A 23 -9.79 12.98 -23.82
N VAL A 24 -8.76 12.64 -23.04
CA VAL A 24 -7.35 13.06 -23.25
C VAL A 24 -6.42 11.97 -22.79
N GLY A 25 -5.31 11.76 -23.52
CA GLY A 25 -4.25 10.84 -23.10
C GLY A 25 -3.63 11.24 -21.77
N VAL A 26 -3.17 10.25 -20.99
CA VAL A 26 -2.60 10.46 -19.66
C VAL A 26 -1.26 9.77 -19.50
N TYR A 27 -0.38 10.40 -18.73
CA TYR A 27 0.84 9.78 -18.21
C TYR A 27 0.57 9.28 -16.80
N VAL A 28 1.03 8.06 -16.50
CA VAL A 28 0.73 7.36 -15.25
C VAL A 28 2.04 6.95 -14.58
N ASN A 29 2.13 7.18 -13.28
CA ASN A 29 3.17 6.66 -12.40
C ASN A 29 2.52 6.08 -11.13
N TYR A 30 3.17 5.13 -10.46
CA TYR A 30 2.68 4.56 -9.21
C TYR A 30 3.82 4.26 -8.25
N GLY A 31 3.52 4.24 -6.96
CA GLY A 31 4.51 4.03 -5.90
C GLY A 31 4.06 4.60 -4.56
N SER A 32 5.00 4.83 -3.65
CA SER A 32 4.71 5.39 -2.33
C SER A 32 4.29 6.87 -2.41
N ASN A 33 4.98 7.67 -3.21
CA ASN A 33 4.66 9.08 -3.43
C ASN A 33 4.97 9.49 -4.88
N PRO A 34 4.21 8.95 -5.86
CA PRO A 34 4.55 9.12 -7.27
C PRO A 34 4.23 10.54 -7.75
N THR A 35 5.00 11.00 -8.73
CA THR A 35 4.68 12.16 -9.56
C THR A 35 4.65 11.71 -11.01
N ALA A 36 3.61 12.02 -11.74
CA ALA A 36 3.52 11.70 -13.17
C ALA A 36 4.18 12.80 -14.01
N THR A 37 5.05 12.38 -14.93
CA THR A 37 5.76 13.22 -15.90
C THR A 37 5.52 12.70 -17.31
N ASN A 38 5.94 13.42 -18.32
CA ASN A 38 5.81 12.98 -19.72
C ASN A 38 6.72 11.78 -20.08
N GLU A 39 7.57 11.35 -19.16
CA GLU A 39 8.48 10.20 -19.32
C GLU A 39 7.89 8.91 -18.74
N ASN A 40 6.72 9.01 -18.08
CA ASN A 40 6.07 7.86 -17.48
C ASN A 40 5.18 7.10 -18.48
N ILE A 41 4.52 6.04 -18.01
CA ILE A 41 3.65 5.19 -18.81
C ILE A 41 2.54 6.04 -19.43
N TYR A 42 2.41 5.98 -20.76
CA TYR A 42 1.37 6.71 -21.50
C TYR A 42 0.18 5.81 -21.82
N VAL A 43 -1.01 6.32 -21.57
CA VAL A 43 -2.29 5.72 -21.95
C VAL A 43 -2.98 6.68 -22.92
N GLY A 44 -3.27 6.22 -24.12
CA GLY A 44 -3.86 7.04 -25.19
C GLY A 44 -5.27 7.52 -24.86
N THR A 45 -5.74 8.51 -25.63
CA THR A 45 -7.10 9.05 -25.49
C THR A 45 -8.14 7.98 -25.77
N ASN A 46 -9.12 7.81 -24.84
CA ASN A 46 -10.18 6.81 -24.89
C ASN A 46 -9.65 5.35 -24.96
N ASP A 47 -8.46 5.12 -24.41
CA ASP A 47 -7.80 3.83 -24.37
C ASP A 47 -7.68 3.33 -22.93
N ASP A 48 -7.31 2.07 -22.75
CA ASP A 48 -7.00 1.49 -21.46
C ASP A 48 -5.70 0.69 -21.48
N LEU A 49 -5.05 0.64 -20.34
CA LEU A 49 -3.82 -0.11 -20.14
C LEU A 49 -3.85 -0.89 -18.83
N LYS A 50 -3.43 -2.14 -18.88
CA LYS A 50 -3.16 -2.97 -17.71
C LYS A 50 -1.67 -2.89 -17.34
N ILE A 51 -1.40 -2.54 -16.09
CA ILE A 51 -0.06 -2.39 -15.52
C ILE A 51 0.11 -3.45 -14.45
N SER A 52 1.18 -4.25 -14.53
CA SER A 52 1.51 -5.21 -13.48
C SER A 52 2.07 -4.48 -12.25
N LEU A 53 1.51 -4.76 -11.09
CA LEU A 53 1.98 -4.27 -9.79
C LEU A 53 2.91 -5.27 -9.09
N GLY A 54 3.08 -6.47 -9.67
CA GLY A 54 3.73 -7.59 -9.01
C GLY A 54 2.81 -8.32 -8.02
N PRO A 55 3.31 -9.37 -7.35
CA PRO A 55 2.52 -10.19 -6.46
C PRO A 55 1.86 -9.40 -5.34
N VAL A 56 0.64 -9.79 -4.97
CA VAL A 56 -0.05 -9.20 -3.81
C VAL A 56 0.72 -9.53 -2.54
N SER A 57 1.18 -8.50 -1.84
CA SER A 57 1.86 -8.64 -0.55
C SER A 57 0.88 -8.33 0.58
N ALA A 58 0.50 -9.39 1.30
CA ALA A 58 -0.38 -9.32 2.46
C ALA A 58 0.07 -10.31 3.52
N GLN A 59 -0.10 -9.94 4.79
CA GLN A 59 0.26 -10.81 5.91
C GLN A 59 -0.70 -10.59 7.07
N LYS A 60 -1.11 -11.70 7.72
CA LYS A 60 -1.87 -11.68 8.95
C LYS A 60 -1.04 -11.06 10.08
N VAL A 61 -1.69 -10.25 10.93
CA VAL A 61 -1.04 -9.62 12.09
C VAL A 61 -1.49 -10.35 13.35
N VAL A 62 -0.54 -10.69 14.23
CA VAL A 62 -0.83 -11.37 15.51
C VAL A 62 -0.61 -10.46 16.71
N ALA A 63 0.26 -9.46 16.61
CA ALA A 63 0.46 -8.49 17.67
C ALA A 63 0.85 -7.12 17.10
N VAL A 64 0.47 -6.07 17.82
CA VAL A 64 0.86 -4.69 17.57
C VAL A 64 1.37 -4.09 18.86
N THR A 65 2.64 -3.65 18.86
CA THR A 65 3.22 -2.89 19.97
C THR A 65 3.14 -1.40 19.64
N LYS A 66 2.45 -0.66 20.50
CA LYS A 66 2.25 0.78 20.36
C LYS A 66 3.50 1.58 20.66
N GLY A 67 3.65 2.71 19.98
CA GLY A 67 4.75 3.63 20.20
C GLY A 67 4.73 4.78 19.21
N THR A 68 5.74 5.64 19.26
CA THR A 68 5.97 6.69 18.23
C THR A 68 6.27 6.09 16.86
N SER A 69 6.77 4.86 16.84
CA SER A 69 6.79 3.96 15.68
C SER A 69 6.10 2.68 16.11
N THR A 70 5.21 2.17 15.28
CA THR A 70 4.43 0.97 15.61
C THR A 70 5.19 -0.28 15.18
N ILE A 71 5.25 -1.27 16.08
CA ILE A 71 5.85 -2.57 15.78
C ILE A 71 4.72 -3.57 15.51
N ILE A 72 4.88 -4.37 14.46
CA ILE A 72 3.89 -5.36 14.01
C ILE A 72 4.56 -6.73 13.96
N ASP A 73 3.94 -7.70 14.59
CA ASP A 73 4.39 -9.08 14.59
C ASP A 73 3.47 -9.96 13.72
N PHE A 74 4.08 -10.84 12.95
CA PHE A 74 3.41 -11.83 12.10
C PHE A 74 3.40 -13.21 12.77
N PRO A 75 2.53 -14.12 12.30
CA PRO A 75 2.49 -15.49 12.85
C PRO A 75 3.85 -16.18 12.77
N GLU A 76 4.13 -17.00 13.76
CA GLU A 76 5.35 -17.81 13.82
C GLU A 76 5.54 -18.63 12.54
N GLY A 77 6.77 -18.71 12.06
CA GLY A 77 7.13 -19.46 10.85
C GLY A 77 6.74 -18.79 9.55
N THR A 78 6.08 -17.61 9.58
CA THR A 78 5.78 -16.85 8.37
C THR A 78 6.89 -15.84 8.08
N GLY A 79 7.24 -15.69 6.80
CA GLY A 79 8.14 -14.62 6.37
C GLY A 79 7.44 -13.26 6.31
N SER A 80 8.23 -12.18 6.21
CA SER A 80 7.68 -10.88 5.83
C SER A 80 7.68 -10.74 4.31
N PRO A 81 6.52 -10.45 3.70
CA PRO A 81 6.47 -10.08 2.28
C PRO A 81 6.81 -8.60 2.05
N PHE A 82 7.20 -7.89 3.11
CA PHE A 82 7.50 -6.46 3.06
C PHE A 82 8.99 -6.21 3.26
N ASP A 83 9.50 -5.17 2.60
CA ASP A 83 10.86 -4.67 2.73
C ASP A 83 10.89 -3.25 3.28
N VAL A 84 12.06 -2.83 3.78
CA VAL A 84 12.28 -1.44 4.23
C VAL A 84 12.04 -0.50 3.05
N GLY A 85 11.26 0.54 3.27
CA GLY A 85 10.85 1.50 2.24
C GLY A 85 9.50 1.20 1.60
N ASP A 86 8.96 -0.01 1.75
CA ASP A 86 7.59 -0.29 1.33
C ASP A 86 6.59 0.53 2.12
N THR A 87 5.47 0.87 1.51
CA THR A 87 4.34 1.47 2.20
C THR A 87 3.24 0.43 2.41
N VAL A 88 2.66 0.43 3.61
CA VAL A 88 1.69 -0.57 4.05
C VAL A 88 0.48 0.08 4.73
N SER A 89 -0.64 -0.63 4.70
CA SER A 89 -1.87 -0.28 5.41
C SER A 89 -2.32 -1.45 6.27
N LEU A 90 -2.71 -1.17 7.50
CA LEU A 90 -3.28 -2.14 8.43
C LEU A 90 -4.80 -1.99 8.46
N THR A 91 -5.49 -3.11 8.35
CA THR A 91 -6.92 -3.21 8.58
C THR A 91 -7.17 -4.21 9.71
N ALA A 92 -7.79 -3.75 10.78
CA ALA A 92 -8.18 -4.52 11.95
C ALA A 92 -9.71 -4.46 12.10
N PRO A 93 -10.47 -5.39 11.47
CA PRO A 93 -11.93 -5.30 11.35
C PRO A 93 -12.66 -5.19 12.69
N ASN A 94 -12.11 -5.85 13.73
CA ASN A 94 -12.70 -5.87 15.06
C ASN A 94 -12.11 -4.79 15.99
N GLN A 95 -11.06 -4.08 15.57
CA GLN A 95 -10.37 -3.04 16.33
C GLN A 95 -9.88 -1.89 15.43
N SER A 96 -10.79 -1.23 14.75
CA SER A 96 -10.48 -0.17 13.77
C SER A 96 -9.67 1.02 14.34
N ALA A 97 -9.57 1.15 15.66
CA ALA A 97 -8.70 2.13 16.30
C ALA A 97 -7.20 1.90 15.98
N PHE A 98 -6.83 0.69 15.59
CA PHE A 98 -5.47 0.33 15.15
C PHE A 98 -5.25 0.50 13.65
N ASP A 99 -6.29 0.78 12.87
CA ASP A 99 -6.17 0.96 11.44
C ASP A 99 -5.24 2.13 11.10
N PHE A 100 -4.41 1.91 10.11
CA PHE A 100 -3.64 2.99 9.51
C PHE A 100 -3.50 2.77 8.01
N SER A 101 -3.25 3.85 7.29
CA SER A 101 -3.09 3.83 5.85
C SER A 101 -1.72 4.37 5.44
N HIS A 102 -1.08 3.66 4.53
CA HIS A 102 0.07 4.13 3.76
C HIS A 102 1.26 4.61 4.62
N GLN A 103 1.66 3.79 5.59
CA GLN A 103 2.81 4.05 6.44
C GLN A 103 4.04 3.32 5.93
N THR A 104 5.20 3.95 6.05
CA THR A 104 6.47 3.38 5.56
C THR A 104 7.01 2.33 6.52
N VAL A 105 7.44 1.18 5.99
CA VAL A 105 8.22 0.18 6.73
C VAL A 105 9.63 0.72 6.95
N THR A 106 9.99 0.92 8.19
CA THR A 106 11.30 1.49 8.58
C THR A 106 12.32 0.45 9.02
N ALA A 107 11.85 -0.72 9.44
CA ALA A 107 12.72 -1.86 9.78
C ALA A 107 12.00 -3.18 9.56
N VAL A 108 12.75 -4.23 9.19
CA VAL A 108 12.30 -5.62 9.09
C VAL A 108 13.26 -6.49 9.87
N ASN A 109 12.76 -7.18 10.89
CA ASN A 109 13.53 -8.10 11.69
C ASN A 109 13.06 -9.54 11.44
N ARG A 110 13.90 -10.32 10.77
CA ARG A 110 13.59 -11.71 10.38
C ARG A 110 14.13 -12.76 11.36
N THR A 111 14.87 -12.34 12.37
CA THR A 111 15.65 -13.26 13.23
C THR A 111 15.34 -13.18 14.71
N SER A 112 14.58 -12.17 15.17
CA SER A 112 14.28 -12.02 16.58
C SER A 112 13.13 -12.91 17.03
N ASN A 113 13.38 -13.62 18.12
CA ASN A 113 12.33 -14.20 18.94
C ASN A 113 11.65 -13.09 19.75
N VAL A 114 10.36 -12.86 19.56
CA VAL A 114 9.58 -11.91 20.32
C VAL A 114 8.38 -12.62 20.92
N GLY A 115 8.28 -12.58 22.24
CA GLY A 115 7.19 -13.22 22.95
C GLY A 115 7.16 -14.75 22.84
N GLY A 116 8.32 -15.38 22.61
CA GLY A 116 8.41 -16.82 22.44
C GLY A 116 8.22 -17.32 21.00
N PHE A 117 8.00 -16.39 20.05
CA PHE A 117 7.78 -16.73 18.65
C PHE A 117 8.99 -16.35 17.79
N TYR A 118 9.45 -17.28 16.97
CA TYR A 118 10.34 -16.98 15.85
C TYR A 118 9.51 -16.43 14.69
N GLY A 119 8.99 -15.24 14.87
CA GLY A 119 8.19 -14.56 13.87
C GLY A 119 8.95 -13.41 13.23
N THR A 120 8.52 -13.02 12.08
CA THR A 120 9.01 -11.81 11.47
C THR A 120 8.32 -10.61 12.11
N ARG A 121 9.11 -9.62 12.48
CA ARG A 121 8.69 -8.35 13.02
C ARG A 121 9.03 -7.24 12.07
N ILE A 122 8.13 -6.31 11.86
CA ILE A 122 8.41 -5.05 11.17
C ILE A 122 8.13 -3.86 12.06
N THR A 123 8.77 -2.73 11.75
CA THR A 123 8.47 -1.42 12.33
C THR A 123 7.95 -0.51 11.22
N VAL A 124 6.89 0.23 11.51
CA VAL A 124 6.30 1.21 10.57
C VAL A 124 6.31 2.60 11.18
N SER A 125 6.30 3.61 10.32
CA SER A 125 6.35 5.03 10.69
C SER A 125 5.08 5.55 11.40
N TYR A 126 4.08 4.71 11.60
CA TYR A 126 2.84 5.08 12.28
C TYR A 126 3.05 5.32 13.78
N ASN A 127 2.57 6.46 14.27
CA ASN A 127 2.54 6.75 15.71
C ASN A 127 1.22 6.26 16.31
N SER A 128 1.28 5.13 17.00
CA SER A 128 0.13 4.51 17.69
C SER A 128 0.09 4.76 19.20
N SER A 129 0.94 5.64 19.73
CA SER A 129 1.04 5.86 21.19
C SER A 129 -0.29 6.32 21.83
N ALA A 130 -1.11 7.06 21.07
CA ALA A 130 -2.41 7.54 21.54
C ALA A 130 -3.58 6.55 21.30
N VAL A 131 -3.34 5.43 20.63
CA VAL A 131 -4.39 4.42 20.39
C VAL A 131 -4.75 3.75 21.73
N SER A 132 -6.04 3.74 22.06
CA SER A 132 -6.53 3.12 23.31
C SER A 132 -6.60 1.59 23.20
N GLY A 133 -6.51 0.91 24.34
CA GLY A 133 -6.64 -0.54 24.44
C GLY A 133 -5.37 -1.31 24.02
N THR A 134 -5.49 -2.63 24.08
CA THR A 134 -4.47 -3.60 23.66
C THR A 134 -4.94 -4.26 22.37
N PHE A 135 -4.04 -4.47 21.44
CA PHE A 135 -4.36 -5.17 20.19
C PHE A 135 -4.70 -6.65 20.46
N ALA A 136 -5.83 -7.11 19.93
CA ALA A 136 -6.32 -8.48 20.06
C ALA A 136 -7.21 -8.91 18.88
N ASP A 137 -7.04 -8.29 17.70
CA ASP A 137 -7.84 -8.60 16.51
C ASP A 137 -7.26 -9.82 15.76
N PRO A 138 -7.97 -10.98 15.75
CA PRO A 138 -7.48 -12.17 15.05
C PRO A 138 -7.58 -12.08 13.53
N ASP A 139 -8.33 -11.11 12.99
CA ASP A 139 -8.61 -10.97 11.56
C ASP A 139 -7.81 -9.83 10.92
N ALA A 140 -6.95 -9.18 11.71
CA ALA A 140 -6.14 -8.07 11.23
C ALA A 140 -5.16 -8.51 10.13
N THR A 141 -5.09 -7.70 9.09
CA THR A 141 -4.24 -7.93 7.92
C THR A 141 -3.47 -6.68 7.56
N LEU A 142 -2.17 -6.83 7.37
CA LEU A 142 -1.29 -5.82 6.78
C LEU A 142 -1.15 -6.07 5.29
N ARG A 143 -1.28 -5.03 4.48
CA ARG A 143 -1.15 -5.11 3.01
C ARG A 143 -0.21 -4.03 2.50
N LYS A 144 0.53 -4.34 1.44
CA LYS A 144 1.24 -3.32 0.68
C LYS A 144 0.24 -2.30 0.15
N SER A 145 0.62 -1.04 0.14
CA SER A 145 -0.19 0.06 -0.38
C SER A 145 0.62 0.93 -1.31
N PHE A 146 -0.07 1.60 -2.22
CA PHE A 146 0.54 2.50 -3.20
C PHE A 146 -0.41 3.64 -3.52
N LYS A 147 0.10 4.66 -4.18
CA LYS A 147 -0.68 5.71 -4.82
C LYS A 147 -0.44 5.68 -6.32
N VAL A 148 -1.36 6.22 -7.08
CA VAL A 148 -1.21 6.41 -8.51
C VAL A 148 -1.21 7.90 -8.78
N ALA A 149 -0.25 8.37 -9.54
CA ALA A 149 -0.20 9.73 -10.05
C ALA A 149 -0.57 9.73 -11.53
N VAL A 150 -1.36 10.71 -11.92
CA VAL A 150 -1.81 10.89 -13.30
C VAL A 150 -1.57 12.34 -13.71
N LYS A 151 -1.06 12.52 -14.94
CA LYS A 151 -0.92 13.82 -15.59
C LYS A 151 -1.52 13.73 -16.98
N THR A 152 -2.38 14.66 -17.36
CA THR A 152 -2.93 14.73 -18.72
C THR A 152 -1.87 15.24 -19.71
N GLU A 153 -1.89 14.71 -20.92
CA GLU A 153 -1.04 15.16 -22.03
C GLU A 153 -1.31 16.61 -22.38
N ALA A 154 -2.59 16.99 -22.46
CA ALA A 154 -3.04 18.34 -22.75
C ALA A 154 -4.38 18.61 -22.07
N GLY A 155 -4.61 19.85 -21.66
CA GLY A 155 -5.91 20.31 -21.18
C GLY A 155 -6.44 19.55 -19.95
N THR A 156 -7.75 19.30 -19.94
CA THR A 156 -8.48 18.62 -18.86
C THR A 156 -9.02 17.28 -19.34
N GLY A 157 -8.74 16.24 -18.62
CA GLY A 157 -9.23 14.87 -18.86
C GLY A 157 -9.53 14.13 -17.56
N LYS A 158 -10.05 12.92 -17.69
CA LYS A 158 -10.29 12.01 -16.56
C LYS A 158 -9.52 10.71 -16.77
N ALA A 159 -9.05 10.13 -15.67
CA ALA A 159 -8.53 8.79 -15.65
C ALA A 159 -9.26 7.97 -14.59
N TYR A 160 -9.64 6.76 -14.94
CA TYR A 160 -10.24 5.78 -14.03
C TYR A 160 -9.19 4.72 -13.70
N ILE A 161 -9.05 4.45 -12.43
CA ILE A 161 -8.03 3.55 -11.91
C ILE A 161 -8.72 2.43 -11.14
N GLN A 162 -8.48 1.18 -11.54
CA GLN A 162 -9.10 0.01 -10.96
C GLN A 162 -8.08 -1.10 -10.74
N GLN A 163 -8.15 -1.76 -9.59
CA GLN A 163 -7.47 -3.03 -9.40
C GLN A 163 -8.30 -4.13 -10.06
N VAL A 164 -7.68 -4.93 -10.91
CA VAL A 164 -8.33 -6.02 -11.65
C VAL A 164 -7.51 -7.29 -11.51
N GLN A 165 -8.16 -8.46 -11.59
CA GLN A 165 -7.42 -9.71 -11.67
C GLN A 165 -6.80 -9.84 -13.06
N ALA A 166 -5.59 -10.38 -13.13
CA ALA A 166 -5.01 -10.81 -14.37
C ALA A 166 -5.89 -11.94 -14.94
N SER A 167 -6.36 -11.76 -16.15
CA SER A 167 -7.14 -12.77 -16.88
C SER A 167 -6.22 -13.68 -17.66
#